data_f695afc94c8698a2125fef5861ab5b2a
#
_entry.id   f695afc94c8698a2125fef5861ab5b2a
#
_cell.length_a   1.000
_cell.length_b   1.000
_cell.length_c   1.000
_cell.angle_alpha   90.00
_cell.angle_beta   90.00
_cell.angle_gamma   90.00
#
_symmetry.space_group_name_H-M   'P 1'
#
loop_
_entity.id
_entity.type
_entity.pdbx_description
1 polymer ?
#
loop_
_entity_poly.entity_id
_entity_poly.type
_entity_poly.pdbx_seq_one_letter_code
_entity_poly.pdbx_strand_id
1 'polypeptide(L)'
;MHIAFAQRVLADPTLGGIADLLRAQWGAFLLGNIAPDARVSSGLRRADTHFFEYEPVIATPAIDVLLTLHPTVVRTAVRDDAQAAFLAGYVAHLALDEVWCTDILFPYFTKLWDGNFTSFQMLHIILGWLDARDRETLWETDYPALVSAQPTNWLPF
;
A
#
# COMPACT_ATOMS: atom_id res chain seq x y z
N MET A 1 -0.31 7.93 -5.05
CA MET A 1 -0.16 8.15 -3.59
C MET A 1 0.75 7.11 -2.93
N HIS A 2 0.55 5.79 -3.07
CA HIS A 2 1.37 4.75 -2.43
C HIS A 2 2.84 4.76 -2.89
N ILE A 3 3.13 5.01 -4.17
CA ILE A 3 4.51 5.11 -4.67
C ILE A 3 5.24 6.32 -4.06
N ALA A 4 4.58 7.48 -3.97
CA ALA A 4 5.16 8.65 -3.31
C ALA A 4 5.40 8.41 -1.81
N PHE A 5 4.54 7.62 -1.16
CA PHE A 5 4.75 7.17 0.21
C PHE A 5 5.98 6.24 0.32
N ALA A 6 6.13 5.28 -0.60
CA ALA A 6 7.29 4.40 -0.65
C ALA A 6 8.62 5.18 -0.72
N GLN A 7 8.68 6.26 -1.51
CA GLN A 7 9.86 7.14 -1.56
C GLN A 7 10.12 7.83 -0.22
N ARG A 8 9.08 8.28 0.48
CA ARG A 8 9.21 8.90 1.81
C ARG A 8 9.68 7.91 2.85
N VAL A 9 9.20 6.67 2.79
CA VAL A 9 9.69 5.59 3.67
C VAL A 9 11.19 5.41 3.50
N LEU A 10 11.69 5.34 2.26
CA LEU A 10 13.15 5.21 2.01
C LEU A 10 13.99 6.40 2.48
N ALA A 11 13.39 7.57 2.60
CA ALA A 11 14.07 8.76 3.09
C ALA A 11 14.14 8.81 4.63
N ASP A 12 13.46 7.89 5.33
CA ASP A 12 13.48 7.86 6.79
C ASP A 12 14.82 7.29 7.31
N PRO A 13 15.60 8.08 8.06
CA PRO A 13 16.90 7.66 8.56
C PRO A 13 16.81 6.53 9.60
N THR A 14 15.64 6.28 10.19
CA THR A 14 15.43 5.23 11.19
C THR A 14 15.46 3.82 10.60
N LEU A 15 15.30 3.68 9.27
CA LEU A 15 15.37 2.39 8.59
C LEU A 15 16.75 1.74 8.63
N GLY A 16 17.82 2.53 8.78
CA GLY A 16 19.18 1.97 8.83
C GLY A 16 19.49 1.08 7.63
N GLY A 17 20.07 -0.11 7.87
CA GLY A 17 20.41 -1.08 6.81
C GLY A 17 19.21 -1.64 6.03
N ILE A 18 17.99 -1.51 6.54
CA ILE A 18 16.77 -1.91 5.80
C ILE A 18 16.61 -1.05 4.55
N ALA A 19 16.95 0.24 4.63
CA ALA A 19 16.88 1.13 3.47
C ALA A 19 17.74 0.66 2.29
N ASP A 20 18.89 0.05 2.55
CA ASP A 20 19.78 -0.46 1.51
C ASP A 20 19.17 -1.69 0.82
N LEU A 21 18.56 -2.60 1.58
CA LEU A 21 17.79 -3.71 1.03
C LEU A 21 16.64 -3.22 0.12
N LEU A 22 15.84 -2.26 0.62
CA LEU A 22 14.71 -1.75 -0.15
C LEU A 22 15.16 -1.01 -1.43
N ARG A 23 16.28 -0.29 -1.39
CA ARG A 23 16.88 0.33 -2.59
C ARG A 23 17.37 -0.72 -3.58
N ALA A 24 18.05 -1.75 -3.11
CA ALA A 24 18.53 -2.84 -3.96
C ALA A 24 17.37 -3.60 -4.63
N GLN A 25 16.24 -3.71 -3.96
CA GLN A 25 15.03 -4.40 -4.41
C GLN A 25 13.87 -3.43 -4.69
N TRP A 26 14.20 -2.24 -5.23
CA TRP A 26 13.24 -1.14 -5.37
C TRP A 26 11.97 -1.52 -6.14
N GLY A 27 12.09 -2.23 -7.25
CA GLY A 27 10.95 -2.69 -8.04
C GLY A 27 10.01 -3.60 -7.25
N ALA A 28 10.57 -4.53 -6.45
CA ALA A 28 9.78 -5.41 -5.59
C ALA A 28 9.05 -4.62 -4.49
N PHE A 29 9.74 -3.67 -3.85
CA PHE A 29 9.16 -2.79 -2.85
C PHE A 29 8.01 -1.94 -3.41
N LEU A 30 8.20 -1.34 -4.59
CA LEU A 30 7.14 -0.59 -5.28
C LEU A 30 5.95 -1.48 -5.63
N LEU A 31 6.20 -2.69 -6.16
CA LEU A 31 5.14 -3.62 -6.49
C LEU A 31 4.33 -3.99 -5.25
N GLY A 32 4.99 -4.23 -4.11
CA GLY A 32 4.32 -4.45 -2.83
C GLY A 32 3.41 -3.29 -2.44
N ASN A 33 3.87 -2.05 -2.63
CA ASN A 33 3.10 -0.84 -2.31
C ASN A 33 1.84 -0.63 -3.17
N ILE A 34 1.67 -1.34 -4.28
CA ILE A 34 0.47 -1.23 -5.12
C ILE A 34 -0.32 -2.53 -5.23
N ALA A 35 0.26 -3.66 -4.81
CA ALA A 35 -0.34 -4.98 -4.97
C ALA A 35 -1.72 -5.12 -4.33
N PRO A 36 -2.01 -4.59 -3.12
CA PRO A 36 -3.34 -4.68 -2.53
C PRO A 36 -4.44 -4.10 -3.43
N ASP A 37 -4.14 -3.02 -4.16
CA ASP A 37 -5.08 -2.35 -5.06
C ASP A 37 -5.32 -3.09 -6.38
N ALA A 38 -4.55 -4.11 -6.70
CA ALA A 38 -4.80 -4.97 -7.86
C ALA A 38 -6.19 -5.64 -7.82
N ARG A 39 -6.83 -5.69 -6.63
CA ARG A 39 -8.22 -6.13 -6.46
C ARG A 39 -9.21 -5.40 -7.38
N VAL A 40 -8.95 -4.14 -7.68
CA VAL A 40 -9.82 -3.32 -8.54
C VAL A 40 -10.00 -3.94 -9.93
N SER A 41 -8.95 -4.58 -10.45
CA SER A 41 -8.96 -5.26 -11.75
C SER A 41 -9.20 -6.78 -11.65
N SER A 42 -8.92 -7.39 -10.49
CA SER A 42 -9.07 -8.84 -10.29
C SER A 42 -10.46 -9.26 -9.80
N GLY A 43 -11.28 -8.32 -9.30
CA GLY A 43 -12.59 -8.60 -8.73
C GLY A 43 -12.56 -9.18 -7.31
N LEU A 44 -11.40 -9.20 -6.65
CA LEU A 44 -11.27 -9.58 -5.25
C LEU A 44 -11.92 -8.56 -4.33
N ARG A 45 -12.44 -9.00 -3.20
CA ARG A 45 -12.98 -8.11 -2.17
C ARG A 45 -11.84 -7.36 -1.47
N ARG A 46 -12.14 -6.19 -0.88
CA ARG A 46 -11.13 -5.45 -0.12
C ARG A 46 -10.55 -6.26 1.02
N ALA A 47 -11.37 -6.95 1.79
CA ALA A 47 -10.90 -7.78 2.90
C ALA A 47 -9.92 -8.88 2.48
N ASP A 48 -9.99 -9.35 1.23
CA ASP A 48 -9.10 -10.42 0.73
C ASP A 48 -7.68 -9.91 0.45
N THR A 49 -7.49 -8.61 0.23
CA THR A 49 -6.18 -8.01 -0.09
C THR A 49 -5.72 -6.97 0.92
N HIS A 50 -6.62 -6.26 1.58
CA HIS A 50 -6.28 -5.25 2.59
C HIS A 50 -6.46 -5.76 4.01
N PHE A 51 -7.13 -6.91 4.22
CA PHE A 51 -7.34 -7.55 5.51
C PHE A 51 -8.19 -6.74 6.50
N PHE A 52 -8.87 -5.69 6.02
CA PHE A 52 -9.87 -4.93 6.76
C PHE A 52 -10.89 -4.31 5.80
N GLU A 53 -12.06 -4.03 6.31
CA GLU A 53 -13.12 -3.30 5.59
C GLU A 53 -13.08 -1.80 5.93
N TYR A 54 -13.78 -0.98 5.15
CA TYR A 54 -13.93 0.44 5.46
C TYR A 54 -14.82 0.62 6.69
N GLU A 55 -14.20 0.73 7.85
CA GLU A 55 -14.87 0.92 9.12
C GLU A 55 -14.21 2.07 9.90
N PRO A 56 -15.00 2.80 10.75
CA PRO A 56 -14.46 3.93 11.52
C PRO A 56 -13.43 3.51 12.58
N VAL A 57 -13.43 2.24 12.95
CA VAL A 57 -12.49 1.66 13.91
C VAL A 57 -12.01 0.32 13.36
N ILE A 58 -10.71 0.23 13.11
CA ILE A 58 -10.06 -1.01 12.73
C ILE A 58 -9.65 -1.72 14.02
N ALA A 59 -10.37 -2.78 14.37
CA ALA A 59 -10.20 -3.46 15.66
C ALA A 59 -8.89 -4.26 15.75
N THR A 60 -8.42 -4.77 14.62
CA THR A 60 -7.17 -5.54 14.52
C THR A 60 -6.36 -4.96 13.36
N PRO A 61 -5.08 -4.61 13.57
CA PRO A 61 -4.23 -4.13 12.49
C PRO A 61 -4.20 -5.11 11.32
N ALA A 62 -4.27 -4.60 10.09
CA ALA A 62 -4.29 -5.41 8.87
C ALA A 62 -3.06 -6.33 8.75
N ILE A 63 -1.90 -5.85 9.22
CA ILE A 63 -0.69 -6.64 9.26
C ILE A 63 -0.83 -7.89 10.14
N ASP A 64 -1.49 -7.78 11.28
CA ASP A 64 -1.68 -8.91 12.21
C ASP A 64 -2.60 -9.96 11.60
N VAL A 65 -3.63 -9.51 10.88
CA VAL A 65 -4.53 -10.40 10.12
C VAL A 65 -3.78 -11.08 8.99
N LEU A 66 -3.00 -10.33 8.19
CA LEU A 66 -2.14 -10.87 7.12
C LEU A 66 -1.23 -11.98 7.65
N LEU A 67 -0.47 -11.71 8.72
CA LEU A 67 0.50 -12.65 9.27
C LEU A 67 -0.16 -13.89 9.90
N THR A 68 -1.37 -13.70 10.45
CA THR A 68 -2.16 -14.82 11.01
C THR A 68 -2.68 -15.75 9.91
N LEU A 69 -3.23 -15.19 8.85
CA LEU A 69 -3.79 -15.94 7.73
C LEU A 69 -2.70 -16.56 6.83
N HIS A 70 -1.57 -15.88 6.69
CA HIS A 70 -0.50 -16.25 5.77
C HIS A 70 0.89 -16.32 6.44
N PRO A 71 1.09 -17.19 7.44
CA PRO A 71 2.35 -17.26 8.20
C PRO A 71 3.57 -17.69 7.35
N THR A 72 3.34 -18.23 6.16
CA THR A 72 4.41 -18.62 5.24
C THR A 72 5.09 -17.42 4.59
N VAL A 73 4.41 -16.27 4.47
CA VAL A 73 4.94 -15.06 3.84
C VAL A 73 6.23 -14.59 4.53
N VAL A 74 6.23 -14.56 5.86
CA VAL A 74 7.42 -14.18 6.64
C VAL A 74 8.56 -15.16 6.44
N ARG A 75 8.27 -16.47 6.43
CA ARG A 75 9.31 -17.49 6.24
C ARG A 75 9.98 -17.42 4.87
N THR A 76 9.24 -17.02 3.85
CA THR A 76 9.77 -16.82 2.51
C THR A 76 10.60 -15.53 2.46
N ALA A 77 10.10 -14.44 3.05
CA ALA A 77 10.77 -13.15 3.11
C ALA A 77 12.16 -13.21 3.79
N VAL A 78 12.32 -14.04 4.81
CA VAL A 78 13.62 -14.24 5.49
C VAL A 78 14.69 -14.88 4.59
N ARG A 79 14.29 -15.52 3.49
CA ARG A 79 15.18 -16.27 2.59
C ARG A 79 15.41 -15.62 1.23
N ASP A 80 14.64 -14.59 0.92
CA ASP A 80 14.61 -13.94 -0.39
C ASP A 80 14.43 -12.43 -0.20
N ASP A 81 15.45 -11.67 -0.57
CA ASP A 81 15.49 -10.21 -0.41
C ASP A 81 14.40 -9.51 -1.23
N ALA A 82 14.06 -10.02 -2.42
CA ALA A 82 12.99 -9.46 -3.23
C ALA A 82 11.62 -9.71 -2.60
N GLN A 83 11.41 -10.91 -2.04
CA GLN A 83 10.21 -11.23 -1.26
C GLN A 83 10.12 -10.38 0.01
N ALA A 84 11.24 -10.15 0.70
CA ALA A 84 11.29 -9.28 1.88
C ALA A 84 10.90 -7.85 1.52
N ALA A 85 11.46 -7.29 0.45
CA ALA A 85 11.14 -5.96 -0.02
C ALA A 85 9.68 -5.84 -0.48
N PHE A 86 9.16 -6.83 -1.21
CA PHE A 86 7.74 -6.89 -1.59
C PHE A 86 6.84 -6.89 -0.36
N LEU A 87 7.11 -7.75 0.61
CA LEU A 87 6.32 -7.80 1.86
C LEU A 87 6.38 -6.47 2.62
N ALA A 88 7.56 -5.84 2.70
CA ALA A 88 7.70 -4.52 3.32
C ALA A 88 6.85 -3.46 2.61
N GLY A 89 6.80 -3.48 1.27
CA GLY A 89 5.93 -2.61 0.49
C GLY A 89 4.45 -2.87 0.74
N TYR A 90 4.06 -4.14 0.79
CA TYR A 90 2.68 -4.54 1.08
C TYR A 90 2.23 -4.05 2.47
N VAL A 91 3.06 -4.24 3.48
CA VAL A 91 2.82 -3.76 4.85
C VAL A 91 2.73 -2.23 4.90
N ALA A 92 3.61 -1.53 4.18
CA ALA A 92 3.58 -0.07 4.10
C ALA A 92 2.28 0.44 3.47
N HIS A 93 1.77 -0.24 2.42
CA HIS A 93 0.46 0.07 1.85
C HIS A 93 -0.67 -0.10 2.88
N LEU A 94 -0.72 -1.25 3.57
CA LEU A 94 -1.75 -1.53 4.56
C LEU A 94 -1.75 -0.49 5.68
N ALA A 95 -0.57 -0.14 6.21
CA ALA A 95 -0.44 0.86 7.26
C ALA A 95 -0.91 2.25 6.82
N LEU A 96 -0.59 2.66 5.58
CA LEU A 96 -1.05 3.92 5.03
C LEU A 96 -2.57 3.94 4.87
N ASP A 97 -3.15 2.86 4.40
CA ASP A 97 -4.59 2.72 4.20
C ASP A 97 -5.37 2.70 5.53
N GLU A 98 -4.81 2.09 6.58
CA GLU A 98 -5.40 2.16 7.92
C GLU A 98 -5.45 3.62 8.43
N VAL A 99 -4.32 4.32 8.38
CA VAL A 99 -4.24 5.75 8.77
C VAL A 99 -5.17 6.59 7.90
N TRP A 100 -5.18 6.35 6.59
CA TRP A 100 -6.12 7.03 5.70
C TRP A 100 -7.58 6.80 6.11
N CYS A 101 -7.93 5.57 6.43
CA CYS A 101 -9.28 5.19 6.81
C CYS A 101 -9.70 5.88 8.13
N THR A 102 -8.89 5.74 9.18
CA THR A 102 -9.21 6.20 10.53
C THR A 102 -9.09 7.71 10.71
N ASP A 103 -8.07 8.32 10.12
CA ASP A 103 -7.69 9.71 10.41
C ASP A 103 -8.18 10.71 9.35
N ILE A 104 -8.47 10.24 8.13
CA ILE A 104 -8.88 11.09 7.01
C ILE A 104 -10.30 10.75 6.52
N LEU A 105 -10.52 9.52 6.06
CA LEU A 105 -11.77 9.15 5.41
C LEU A 105 -12.96 9.31 6.37
N PHE A 106 -12.95 8.61 7.50
CA PHE A 106 -14.08 8.62 8.42
C PHE A 106 -14.31 9.96 9.12
N PRO A 107 -13.28 10.66 9.66
CA PRO A 107 -13.50 11.93 10.32
C PRO A 107 -14.01 13.04 9.41
N TYR A 108 -13.53 13.09 8.15
CA TYR A 108 -13.77 14.24 7.28
C TYR A 108 -14.72 14.00 6.13
N PHE A 109 -14.87 12.75 5.67
CA PHE A 109 -15.67 12.46 4.47
C PHE A 109 -16.90 11.63 4.75
N THR A 110 -16.89 10.71 5.73
CA THR A 110 -18.07 9.88 6.00
C THR A 110 -19.03 10.50 7.02
N LYS A 111 -18.54 11.25 8.01
CA LYS A 111 -19.40 11.97 8.96
C LYS A 111 -20.24 13.08 8.30
N LEU A 112 -19.76 13.58 7.17
CA LEU A 112 -20.45 14.55 6.34
C LEU A 112 -21.33 13.85 5.27
N TRP A 113 -21.39 12.54 5.30
CA TRP A 113 -22.12 11.74 4.32
C TRP A 113 -23.57 11.53 4.76
N ASP A 114 -24.23 12.61 5.02
CA ASP A 114 -25.70 12.68 5.26
C ASP A 114 -26.51 12.47 3.96
N GLY A 115 -25.97 11.71 3.02
CA GLY A 115 -26.50 11.53 1.67
C GLY A 115 -26.03 12.60 0.68
N ASN A 116 -25.12 13.48 1.09
CA ASN A 116 -24.64 14.56 0.23
C ASN A 116 -23.49 14.06 -0.68
N PHE A 117 -23.81 13.89 -1.95
CA PHE A 117 -22.90 13.47 -3.02
C PHE A 117 -21.63 14.35 -3.14
N THR A 118 -21.68 15.57 -2.62
CA THR A 118 -20.62 16.57 -2.69
C THR A 118 -19.32 16.14 -1.98
N SER A 119 -19.42 15.51 -0.81
CA SER A 119 -18.23 15.09 -0.05
C SER A 119 -17.47 13.96 -0.75
N PHE A 120 -18.20 13.02 -1.36
CA PHE A 120 -17.62 11.95 -2.16
C PHE A 120 -16.94 12.49 -3.43
N GLN A 121 -17.58 13.44 -4.11
CA GLN A 121 -16.99 14.09 -5.28
C GLN A 121 -15.71 14.86 -4.91
N MET A 122 -15.74 15.59 -3.80
CA MET A 122 -14.55 16.33 -3.32
C MET A 122 -13.40 15.40 -2.99
N LEU A 123 -13.66 14.25 -2.35
CA LEU A 123 -12.66 13.22 -2.11
C LEU A 123 -12.02 12.75 -3.42
N HIS A 124 -12.81 12.43 -4.43
CA HIS A 124 -12.29 11.98 -5.73
C HIS A 124 -11.50 13.08 -6.47
N ILE A 125 -11.90 14.33 -6.36
CA ILE A 125 -11.14 15.46 -6.93
C ILE A 125 -9.78 15.58 -6.24
N ILE A 126 -9.73 15.49 -4.91
CA ILE A 126 -8.47 15.55 -4.14
C ILE A 126 -7.56 14.38 -4.50
N LEU A 127 -8.09 13.16 -4.53
CA LEU A 127 -7.32 11.97 -4.90
C LEU A 127 -6.79 12.07 -6.33
N GLY A 128 -7.63 12.47 -7.29
CA GLY A 128 -7.21 12.67 -8.67
C GLY A 128 -6.13 13.75 -8.84
N TRP A 129 -6.21 14.82 -8.07
CA TRP A 129 -5.18 15.87 -8.06
C TRP A 129 -3.85 15.35 -7.48
N LEU A 130 -3.91 14.63 -6.36
CA LEU A 130 -2.73 14.01 -5.74
C LEU A 130 -2.07 13.02 -6.69
N ASP A 131 -2.84 12.15 -7.33
CA ASP A 131 -2.32 11.16 -8.27
C ASP A 131 -1.71 11.81 -9.52
N ALA A 132 -2.32 12.88 -10.05
CA ALA A 132 -1.76 13.63 -11.17
C ALA A 132 -0.40 14.23 -10.80
N ARG A 133 -0.30 14.89 -9.64
CA ARG A 133 0.94 15.47 -9.12
C ARG A 133 2.02 14.41 -8.90
N ASP A 134 1.66 13.29 -8.27
CA ASP A 134 2.59 12.21 -8.00
C ASP A 134 3.09 11.57 -9.31
N ARG A 135 2.20 11.41 -10.33
CA ARG A 135 2.57 10.87 -11.64
C ARG A 135 3.63 11.70 -12.35
N GLU A 136 3.54 13.02 -12.30
CA GLU A 136 4.53 13.93 -12.91
C GLU A 136 5.93 13.71 -12.31
N THR A 137 6.01 13.39 -11.02
CA THR A 137 7.27 13.21 -10.30
C THR A 137 7.84 11.80 -10.42
N LEU A 138 6.98 10.78 -10.52
CA LEU A 138 7.36 9.37 -10.32
C LEU A 138 7.52 8.59 -11.64
N TRP A 139 6.93 9.09 -12.73
CA TRP A 139 6.87 8.34 -13.99
C TRP A 139 8.25 8.03 -14.59
N GLU A 140 9.18 8.97 -14.52
CA GLU A 140 10.49 8.81 -15.13
C GLU A 140 11.43 7.93 -14.31
N THR A 141 11.28 7.94 -12.98
CA THR A 141 12.22 7.27 -12.05
C THR A 141 11.75 5.89 -11.62
N ASP A 142 10.48 5.72 -11.31
CA ASP A 142 9.98 4.54 -10.62
C ASP A 142 9.28 3.54 -11.54
N TYR A 143 8.70 4.00 -12.62
CA TYR A 143 8.00 3.13 -13.56
C TYR A 143 8.88 2.04 -14.17
N PRO A 144 10.13 2.31 -14.64
CA PRO A 144 11.02 1.27 -15.14
C PRO A 144 11.35 0.20 -14.09
N ALA A 145 11.57 0.60 -12.83
CA ALA A 145 11.84 -0.33 -11.74
C ALA A 145 10.63 -1.23 -11.45
N LEU A 146 9.43 -0.65 -11.43
CA LEU A 146 8.18 -1.38 -11.20
C LEU A 146 7.93 -2.41 -12.32
N VAL A 147 8.10 -2.02 -13.59
CA VAL A 147 7.88 -2.92 -14.74
C VAL A 147 8.91 -4.04 -14.79
N SER A 148 10.14 -3.80 -14.31
CA SER A 148 11.18 -4.82 -14.25
C SER A 148 11.00 -5.83 -13.12
N ALA A 149 10.15 -5.54 -12.13
CA ALA A 149 9.89 -6.46 -11.04
C ALA A 149 9.24 -7.75 -11.54
N GLN A 150 9.78 -8.89 -11.14
CA GLN A 150 9.31 -10.22 -11.53
C GLN A 150 8.59 -10.87 -10.33
N PRO A 151 7.28 -10.71 -10.17
CA PRO A 151 6.56 -11.34 -9.08
C PRO A 151 6.49 -12.85 -9.30
N THR A 152 7.18 -13.61 -8.45
CA THR A 152 7.11 -15.07 -8.42
C THR A 152 6.66 -15.50 -7.03
N ASN A 153 5.46 -15.99 -6.88
CA ASN A 153 4.94 -16.53 -5.62
C ASN A 153 4.97 -15.57 -4.41
N TRP A 154 4.95 -14.27 -4.66
CA TRP A 154 5.02 -13.27 -3.59
C TRP A 154 3.69 -13.07 -2.87
N LEU A 155 2.58 -13.28 -3.56
CA LEU A 155 1.25 -13.22 -2.98
C LEU A 155 0.83 -14.60 -2.50
N PRO A 156 0.28 -14.69 -1.29
CA PRO A 156 -0.16 -15.96 -0.71
C PRO A 156 -1.54 -16.42 -1.21
N PHE A 157 -2.19 -15.64 -2.07
CA PHE A 157 -3.56 -15.85 -2.55
C PHE A 157 -3.71 -15.54 -4.03
#